data_c16ddc0f2e0aac8d052764b4d517b6d0
#
_entry.id   c16ddc0f2e0aac8d052764b4d517b6d0
#
_cell.length_a   1.000
_cell.length_b   1.000
_cell.length_c   1.000
_cell.angle_alpha   90.00
_cell.angle_beta   90.00
_cell.angle_gamma   90.00
#
_symmetry.space_group_name_H-M   'P 1'
#
loop_
_entity.id
_entity.type
_entity.pdbx_description
1 polymer ?
#
loop_
_entity_poly.entity_id
_entity_poly.type
_entity_poly.pdbx_seq_one_letter_code
_entity_poly.pdbx_strand_id
1 'polypeptide(L)'
;MDSELCQLDKIYLSDLTTYNKILNQHNKLLKDTLKVSNILDIKYNNVFDNKQIIENKIKSSENDKYKNLKSIIYMENPTSLIIFCNTKDKVKKLYENMKKDGFLVEELHGDMSQDKRIFVIKDFKNNKFNILISTDVAARGIHIDDISLVINYDVPRDKENYIHRIGRTGRKDSYGKAITIFTDKDDKYINEIEAYLGYEIKVLEELKIDDIAKGKIKFEKKSKEVLKNRKNKIIEKNIHSEVTKIYINAGKKKKIRVIDIVGAFSNLPGINNEDIGVVEVQDLCSYVDILNYKGEELVKKYKEISIKKKIVKLRKDRQS
;
A
#
# COMPACT_ATOMS: atom_id res chain seq x y z
N MET A 1 1.77 44.87 7.78
CA MET A 1 2.42 43.60 8.21
C MET A 1 1.38 42.56 8.61
N ASP A 2 0.32 42.87 9.30
CA ASP A 2 -0.68 41.89 9.75
C ASP A 2 -1.65 41.40 8.67
N SER A 3 -1.87 42.17 7.58
CA SER A 3 -2.79 41.76 6.51
C SER A 3 -2.21 40.70 5.54
N GLU A 4 -0.89 40.65 5.39
CA GLU A 4 -0.25 39.67 4.49
C GLU A 4 -0.04 38.30 5.17
N LEU A 5 0.15 38.27 6.48
CA LEU A 5 0.19 37.02 7.26
C LEU A 5 -1.17 36.30 7.28
N CYS A 6 -2.26 37.03 7.29
CA CYS A 6 -3.63 36.49 7.31
C CYS A 6 -4.06 35.85 5.95
N GLN A 7 -3.38 36.18 4.84
CA GLN A 7 -3.62 35.54 3.55
C GLN A 7 -2.91 34.19 3.40
N LEU A 8 -1.83 33.96 4.13
CA LEU A 8 -1.09 32.70 4.09
C LEU A 8 -1.84 31.52 4.76
N ASP A 9 -2.70 31.81 5.73
CA ASP A 9 -3.50 30.77 6.42
C ASP A 9 -4.65 30.20 5.59
N LYS A 10 -4.95 30.76 4.42
CA LYS A 10 -6.04 30.30 3.53
C LYS A 10 -5.59 29.55 2.28
N ILE A 11 -4.29 29.32 2.12
CA ILE A 11 -3.79 28.62 0.94
C ILE A 11 -3.78 27.12 1.22
N TYR A 12 -4.74 26.40 0.66
CA TYR A 12 -4.70 24.94 0.53
C TYR A 12 -3.56 24.58 -0.42
N LEU A 13 -2.46 24.04 0.12
CA LEU A 13 -1.29 23.63 -0.63
C LEU A 13 -1.58 22.30 -1.34
N SER A 14 -2.19 22.36 -2.51
CA SER A 14 -2.37 21.21 -3.39
C SER A 14 -1.15 20.90 -4.27
N ASP A 15 -0.21 21.84 -4.35
CA ASP A 15 0.96 21.73 -5.23
C ASP A 15 2.25 22.17 -4.50
N LEU A 16 3.19 21.22 -4.39
CA LEU A 16 4.50 21.41 -3.76
C LEU A 16 5.34 22.47 -4.49
N THR A 17 5.13 22.63 -5.80
CA THR A 17 5.83 23.62 -6.64
C THR A 17 5.41 25.04 -6.28
N THR A 18 4.12 25.24 -6.04
CA THR A 18 3.54 26.51 -5.59
C THR A 18 4.04 26.85 -4.19
N TYR A 19 4.09 25.86 -3.30
CA TYR A 19 4.64 26.01 -1.95
C TYR A 19 6.10 26.45 -1.96
N ASN A 20 6.94 25.79 -2.76
CA ASN A 20 8.37 26.12 -2.88
C ASN A 20 8.58 27.53 -3.48
N LYS A 21 7.72 27.95 -4.41
CA LYS A 21 7.79 29.29 -5.00
C LYS A 21 7.43 30.38 -3.99
N ILE A 22 6.39 30.15 -3.20
CA ILE A 22 5.96 31.04 -2.11
C ILE A 22 7.03 31.08 -1.00
N LEU A 23 7.55 29.92 -0.62
CA LEU A 23 8.61 29.81 0.40
C LEU A 23 9.91 30.52 -0.03
N ASN A 24 10.29 30.44 -1.31
CA ASN A 24 11.45 31.13 -1.86
C ASN A 24 11.25 32.65 -1.91
N GLN A 25 10.05 33.12 -2.23
CA GLN A 25 9.71 34.56 -2.18
C GLN A 25 9.72 35.07 -0.73
N HIS A 26 9.14 34.31 0.20
CA HIS A 26 9.12 34.65 1.62
C HIS A 26 10.51 34.65 2.25
N ASN A 27 11.34 33.68 1.89
CA ASN A 27 12.75 33.59 2.33
C ASN A 27 13.62 34.73 1.79
N LYS A 28 13.32 35.22 0.56
CA LYS A 28 13.98 36.39 0.01
C LYS A 28 13.64 37.67 0.78
N LEU A 29 12.34 37.85 1.09
CA LEU A 29 11.86 38.97 1.93
C LEU A 29 12.43 38.92 3.36
N LEU A 30 12.52 37.74 3.97
CA LEU A 30 13.12 37.56 5.29
C LEU A 30 14.64 37.82 5.32
N LYS A 31 15.38 37.41 4.25
CA LYS A 31 16.81 37.70 4.12
C LYS A 31 17.08 39.21 4.01
N ASP A 32 16.24 39.91 3.29
CA ASP A 32 16.37 41.37 3.09
C ASP A 32 15.98 42.17 4.34
N THR A 33 15.12 41.61 5.23
CA THR A 33 14.58 42.35 6.37
C THR A 33 15.28 42.04 7.73
N LEU A 34 15.87 40.85 7.93
CA LEU A 34 16.24 40.37 9.28
C LEU A 34 17.69 39.90 9.49
N LYS A 35 18.60 39.88 8.52
CA LYS A 35 19.95 39.31 8.70
C LYS A 35 19.99 37.94 9.42
N VAL A 36 19.05 37.05 9.15
CA VAL A 36 18.87 35.79 9.88
C VAL A 36 19.33 34.60 9.03
N SER A 37 20.64 34.39 8.94
CA SER A 37 21.26 33.23 8.32
C SER A 37 21.06 31.92 9.12
N ASN A 38 20.84 32.00 10.42
CA ASN A 38 20.81 30.81 11.31
C ASN A 38 19.42 30.13 11.47
N ILE A 39 18.31 30.77 11.09
CA ILE A 39 16.99 30.17 11.24
C ILE A 39 16.63 29.27 10.04
N LEU A 40 17.23 29.49 8.89
CA LEU A 40 17.00 28.68 7.69
C LEU A 40 17.61 27.29 7.81
N ASP A 41 18.79 27.17 8.41
CA ASP A 41 19.45 25.88 8.64
C ASP A 41 18.64 24.96 9.58
N ILE A 42 17.96 25.54 10.57
CA ILE A 42 17.14 24.77 11.52
C ILE A 42 15.83 24.26 10.87
N LYS A 43 15.18 25.03 9.98
CA LYS A 43 13.95 24.58 9.30
C LYS A 43 14.22 23.63 8.14
N TYR A 44 15.32 23.81 7.41
CA TYR A 44 15.73 22.89 6.33
C TYR A 44 16.15 21.53 6.87
N ASN A 45 16.87 21.48 8.00
CA ASN A 45 17.27 20.25 8.66
C ASN A 45 16.09 19.48 9.28
N ASN A 46 14.98 20.15 9.64
CA ASN A 46 13.80 19.49 10.21
C ASN A 46 12.88 18.85 9.15
N VAL A 47 13.00 19.19 7.86
CA VAL A 47 12.20 18.55 6.79
C VAL A 47 12.83 17.24 6.32
N PHE A 48 14.14 17.04 6.56
CA PHE A 48 14.90 15.87 6.13
C PHE A 48 15.68 15.20 7.25
N ASP A 49 15.15 15.17 8.48
CA ASP A 49 15.78 14.38 9.54
C ASP A 49 15.54 12.87 9.29
N ASN A 50 16.24 12.35 8.26
CA ASN A 50 16.31 10.92 7.92
C ASN A 50 17.18 10.13 8.90
N LYS A 51 17.46 10.65 10.12
CA LYS A 51 18.28 9.97 11.13
C LYS A 51 17.79 8.57 11.49
N GLN A 52 16.56 8.25 11.12
CA GLN A 52 15.96 6.91 11.34
C GLN A 52 16.09 5.98 10.14
N ILE A 53 16.62 6.43 8.98
CA ILE A 53 16.78 5.59 7.79
C ILE A 53 18.25 5.27 7.58
N ILE A 54 18.57 3.98 7.57
CA ILE A 54 19.91 3.50 7.18
C ILE A 54 19.93 3.36 5.66
N GLU A 55 20.67 4.23 5.00
CA GLU A 55 20.78 4.26 3.54
C GLU A 55 22.05 3.57 3.07
N ASN A 56 21.92 2.71 2.08
CA ASN A 56 23.05 2.06 1.42
C ASN A 56 22.87 2.08 -0.10
N LYS A 57 24.00 2.03 -0.84
CA LYS A 57 24.01 1.80 -2.28
C LYS A 57 24.90 0.62 -2.62
N ILE A 58 24.55 -0.13 -3.68
CA ILE A 58 25.34 -1.25 -4.19
C ILE A 58 25.55 -1.11 -5.68
N LYS A 59 26.79 -1.17 -6.13
CA LYS A 59 27.13 -1.18 -7.57
C LYS A 59 26.84 -2.53 -8.16
N SER A 60 26.26 -2.56 -9.36
CA SER A 60 25.89 -3.78 -10.05
C SER A 60 26.09 -3.64 -11.56
N SER A 61 26.35 -4.72 -12.24
CA SER A 61 26.11 -4.76 -13.69
C SER A 61 24.60 -4.89 -13.96
N GLU A 62 24.13 -4.49 -15.14
CA GLU A 62 22.71 -4.65 -15.50
C GLU A 62 22.28 -6.13 -15.46
N ASN A 63 23.18 -7.06 -15.82
CA ASN A 63 22.92 -8.49 -15.82
C ASN A 63 22.83 -9.06 -14.40
N ASP A 64 23.55 -8.50 -13.45
CA ASP A 64 23.60 -8.98 -12.07
C ASP A 64 22.57 -8.30 -11.15
N LYS A 65 21.88 -7.24 -11.60
CA LYS A 65 20.91 -6.51 -10.76
C LYS A 65 19.88 -7.42 -10.11
N TYR A 66 19.33 -8.36 -10.86
CA TYR A 66 18.34 -9.30 -10.32
C TYR A 66 18.95 -10.29 -9.31
N LYS A 67 20.16 -10.77 -9.58
CA LYS A 67 20.91 -11.63 -8.64
C LYS A 67 21.20 -10.87 -7.34
N ASN A 68 21.69 -9.65 -7.45
CA ASN A 68 21.96 -8.79 -6.29
C ASN A 68 20.70 -8.46 -5.51
N LEU A 69 19.59 -8.16 -6.19
CA LEU A 69 18.28 -7.97 -5.54
C LEU A 69 17.90 -9.18 -4.67
N LYS A 70 18.00 -10.41 -5.22
CA LYS A 70 17.69 -11.63 -4.45
C LYS A 70 18.63 -11.80 -3.25
N SER A 71 19.91 -11.53 -3.44
CA SER A 71 20.89 -11.60 -2.37
C SER A 71 20.60 -10.62 -1.23
N ILE A 72 20.23 -9.39 -1.56
CA ILE A 72 19.80 -8.38 -0.61
C ILE A 72 18.55 -8.84 0.15
N ILE A 73 17.52 -9.34 -0.55
CA ILE A 73 16.29 -9.83 0.08
C ILE A 73 16.58 -10.97 1.06
N TYR A 74 17.44 -11.91 0.69
CA TYR A 74 17.80 -13.01 1.57
C TYR A 74 18.60 -12.53 2.79
N MET A 75 19.57 -11.65 2.61
CA MET A 75 20.41 -11.14 3.69
C MET A 75 19.58 -10.30 4.69
N GLU A 76 18.74 -9.39 4.19
CA GLU A 76 17.94 -8.49 5.02
C GLU A 76 16.72 -9.19 5.63
N ASN A 77 16.20 -10.22 4.99
CA ASN A 77 15.02 -10.97 5.41
C ASN A 77 13.84 -10.07 5.87
N PRO A 78 13.39 -9.11 5.04
CA PRO A 78 12.45 -8.08 5.45
C PRO A 78 11.09 -8.66 5.83
N THR A 79 10.40 -8.00 6.77
CA THR A 79 9.00 -8.29 7.09
C THR A 79 8.06 -7.72 6.04
N SER A 80 8.40 -6.55 5.50
CA SER A 80 7.71 -5.89 4.40
C SER A 80 8.75 -5.20 3.50
N LEU A 81 8.56 -5.29 2.19
CA LEU A 81 9.49 -4.76 1.19
C LEU A 81 8.73 -4.03 0.10
N ILE A 82 9.19 -2.81 -0.25
CA ILE A 82 8.82 -2.16 -1.50
C ILE A 82 10.03 -2.08 -2.41
N ILE A 83 9.86 -2.49 -3.67
CA ILE A 83 10.87 -2.39 -4.73
C ILE A 83 10.40 -1.36 -5.76
N PHE A 84 11.20 -0.32 -5.96
CA PHE A 84 10.89 0.72 -6.93
C PHE A 84 11.60 0.50 -8.25
N CYS A 85 10.81 0.55 -9.35
CA CYS A 85 11.29 0.57 -10.73
C CYS A 85 10.84 1.88 -11.41
N ASN A 86 11.64 2.37 -12.37
CA ASN A 86 11.35 3.62 -13.07
C ASN A 86 10.21 3.46 -14.09
N THR A 87 9.93 2.25 -14.59
CA THR A 87 8.93 2.01 -15.63
C THR A 87 8.01 0.85 -15.29
N LYS A 88 6.76 0.92 -15.77
CA LYS A 88 5.78 -0.15 -15.63
C LYS A 88 6.22 -1.49 -16.25
N ASP A 89 6.95 -1.43 -17.35
CA ASP A 89 7.43 -2.65 -18.04
C ASP A 89 8.50 -3.36 -17.22
N LYS A 90 9.39 -2.60 -16.54
CA LYS A 90 10.34 -3.18 -15.58
C LYS A 90 9.61 -3.76 -14.36
N VAL A 91 8.55 -3.12 -13.87
CA VAL A 91 7.71 -3.66 -12.78
C VAL A 91 7.15 -5.02 -13.18
N LYS A 92 6.49 -5.11 -14.35
CA LYS A 92 5.92 -6.37 -14.87
C LYS A 92 6.98 -7.47 -15.03
N LYS A 93 8.08 -7.15 -15.70
CA LYS A 93 9.18 -8.10 -15.93
C LYS A 93 9.78 -8.60 -14.60
N LEU A 94 10.01 -7.70 -13.66
CA LEU A 94 10.55 -8.07 -12.35
C LEU A 94 9.56 -8.92 -11.54
N TYR A 95 8.27 -8.57 -11.57
CA TYR A 95 7.18 -9.32 -10.96
C TYR A 95 7.13 -10.77 -11.49
N GLU A 96 7.13 -10.94 -12.81
CA GLU A 96 7.11 -12.26 -13.43
C GLU A 96 8.32 -13.12 -13.00
N ASN A 97 9.52 -12.54 -13.01
CA ASN A 97 10.74 -13.23 -12.59
C ASN A 97 10.68 -13.64 -11.12
N MET A 98 10.29 -12.71 -10.24
CA MET A 98 10.21 -13.00 -8.81
C MET A 98 9.11 -14.02 -8.48
N LYS A 99 7.98 -13.94 -9.16
CA LYS A 99 6.88 -14.91 -9.01
C LYS A 99 7.30 -16.31 -9.47
N LYS A 100 8.03 -16.41 -10.60
CA LYS A 100 8.60 -17.65 -11.09
C LYS A 100 9.60 -18.26 -10.10
N ASP A 101 10.39 -17.43 -9.43
CA ASP A 101 11.33 -17.85 -8.37
C ASP A 101 10.63 -18.16 -7.03
N GLY A 102 9.29 -18.06 -6.95
CA GLY A 102 8.50 -18.45 -5.79
C GLY A 102 8.38 -17.38 -4.70
N PHE A 103 8.71 -16.12 -4.98
CA PHE A 103 8.49 -15.03 -4.04
C PHE A 103 6.99 -14.70 -3.88
N LEU A 104 6.60 -14.35 -2.66
CA LEU A 104 5.26 -13.81 -2.37
C LEU A 104 5.25 -12.31 -2.71
N VAL A 105 5.00 -12.01 -3.97
CA VAL A 105 5.15 -10.68 -4.55
C VAL A 105 3.89 -10.27 -5.31
N GLU A 106 3.60 -8.98 -5.31
CA GLU A 106 2.59 -8.36 -6.16
C GLU A 106 3.14 -7.08 -6.81
N GLU A 107 2.51 -6.66 -7.89
CA GLU A 107 2.88 -5.48 -8.65
C GLU A 107 1.88 -4.33 -8.46
N LEU A 108 2.36 -3.08 -8.62
CA LEU A 108 1.55 -1.89 -8.55
C LEU A 108 2.02 -0.85 -9.58
N HIS A 109 1.24 -0.62 -10.63
CA HIS A 109 1.60 0.31 -11.71
C HIS A 109 0.35 0.98 -12.33
N GLY A 110 0.59 1.99 -13.17
CA GLY A 110 -0.46 2.85 -13.71
C GLY A 110 -1.50 2.16 -14.60
N ASP A 111 -1.18 1.02 -15.24
CA ASP A 111 -2.12 0.29 -16.10
C ASP A 111 -3.18 -0.51 -15.32
N MET A 112 -3.03 -0.61 -14.00
CA MET A 112 -3.98 -1.32 -13.16
C MET A 112 -5.23 -0.48 -12.93
N SER A 113 -6.41 -1.11 -12.93
CA SER A 113 -7.65 -0.47 -12.51
C SER A 113 -7.56 -0.02 -11.05
N GLN A 114 -8.32 1.01 -10.69
CA GLN A 114 -8.30 1.54 -9.32
C GLN A 114 -8.69 0.48 -8.29
N ASP A 115 -9.67 -0.36 -8.61
CA ASP A 115 -10.13 -1.44 -7.72
C ASP A 115 -9.01 -2.46 -7.46
N LYS A 116 -8.28 -2.87 -8.51
CA LYS A 116 -7.13 -3.77 -8.36
C LYS A 116 -6.03 -3.15 -7.50
N ARG A 117 -5.75 -1.86 -7.67
CA ARG A 117 -4.76 -1.14 -6.84
C ARG A 117 -5.16 -1.14 -5.37
N ILE A 118 -6.43 -0.80 -5.07
CA ILE A 118 -6.98 -0.82 -3.69
C ILE A 118 -6.85 -2.22 -3.10
N PHE A 119 -7.21 -3.25 -3.87
CA PHE A 119 -7.14 -4.64 -3.43
C PHE A 119 -5.69 -5.08 -3.10
N VAL A 120 -4.74 -4.79 -4.00
CA VAL A 120 -3.30 -5.10 -3.78
C VAL A 120 -2.79 -4.42 -2.51
N ILE A 121 -3.14 -3.15 -2.30
CA ILE A 121 -2.71 -2.40 -1.12
C ILE A 121 -3.32 -2.98 0.16
N LYS A 122 -4.60 -3.29 0.15
CA LYS A 122 -5.29 -3.93 1.29
C LYS A 122 -4.63 -5.27 1.63
N ASP A 123 -4.31 -6.06 0.61
CA ASP A 123 -3.67 -7.36 0.79
C ASP A 123 -2.23 -7.25 1.31
N PHE A 124 -1.48 -6.24 0.86
CA PHE A 124 -0.15 -5.94 1.39
C PHE A 124 -0.20 -5.53 2.86
N LYS A 125 -1.10 -4.61 3.23
CA LYS A 125 -1.31 -4.20 4.63
C LYS A 125 -1.75 -5.36 5.54
N ASN A 126 -2.45 -6.33 4.99
CA ASN A 126 -2.89 -7.54 5.70
C ASN A 126 -1.82 -8.67 5.69
N ASN A 127 -0.59 -8.37 5.26
CA ASN A 127 0.52 -9.33 5.18
C ASN A 127 0.19 -10.61 4.38
N LYS A 128 -0.69 -10.50 3.36
CA LYS A 128 -0.95 -11.62 2.46
C LYS A 128 0.25 -11.92 1.56
N PHE A 129 1.05 -10.93 1.29
CA PHE A 129 2.36 -11.00 0.67
C PHE A 129 3.24 -9.92 1.30
N ASN A 130 4.55 -10.07 1.18
CA ASN A 130 5.50 -9.17 1.85
C ASN A 130 6.36 -8.36 0.90
N ILE A 131 6.24 -8.54 -0.41
CA ILE A 131 7.02 -7.83 -1.43
C ILE A 131 6.06 -7.14 -2.40
N LEU A 132 6.19 -5.82 -2.54
CA LEU A 132 5.46 -5.01 -3.50
C LEU A 132 6.44 -4.37 -4.48
N ILE A 133 6.23 -4.55 -5.79
CA ILE A 133 7.02 -3.88 -6.84
C ILE A 133 6.19 -2.74 -7.39
N SER A 134 6.72 -1.52 -7.41
CA SER A 134 5.94 -0.35 -7.82
C SER A 134 6.73 0.65 -8.66
N THR A 135 5.99 1.48 -9.39
CA THR A 135 6.50 2.76 -9.92
C THR A 135 6.19 3.90 -8.96
N ASP A 136 6.93 5.02 -9.07
CA ASP A 136 6.69 6.22 -8.26
C ASP A 136 5.24 6.72 -8.37
N VAL A 137 4.74 6.83 -9.60
CA VAL A 137 3.37 7.34 -9.88
C VAL A 137 2.31 6.47 -9.19
N ALA A 138 2.51 5.16 -9.23
CA ALA A 138 1.54 4.24 -8.62
C ALA A 138 1.61 4.23 -7.09
N ALA A 139 2.78 4.48 -6.52
CA ALA A 139 2.98 4.54 -5.07
C ALA A 139 2.59 5.90 -4.45
N ARG A 140 2.42 6.96 -5.27
CA ARG A 140 1.97 8.28 -4.76
C ARG A 140 0.50 8.23 -4.33
N GLY A 141 0.20 8.96 -3.25
CA GLY A 141 -1.16 9.04 -2.71
C GLY A 141 -1.66 7.77 -2.01
N ILE A 142 -0.79 6.78 -1.87
CA ILE A 142 -1.12 5.54 -1.18
C ILE A 142 -0.40 5.54 0.16
N HIS A 143 -1.16 5.44 1.24
CA HIS A 143 -0.63 5.30 2.59
C HIS A 143 -0.07 3.88 2.80
N ILE A 144 1.12 3.63 2.24
CA ILE A 144 1.94 2.46 2.55
C ILE A 144 3.18 3.02 3.24
N ASP A 145 3.18 2.95 4.55
CA ASP A 145 4.23 3.47 5.41
C ASP A 145 4.67 2.36 6.38
N ASP A 146 5.73 2.59 7.15
CA ASP A 146 6.30 1.65 8.11
C ASP A 146 6.83 0.35 7.45
N ILE A 147 7.42 0.51 6.26
CA ILE A 147 8.03 -0.59 5.51
C ILE A 147 9.40 -0.91 6.09
N SER A 148 9.70 -2.18 6.35
CA SER A 148 10.97 -2.58 6.94
C SER A 148 12.17 -2.38 6.00
N LEU A 149 11.96 -2.51 4.69
CA LEU A 149 13.00 -2.31 3.67
C LEU A 149 12.42 -1.65 2.41
N VAL A 150 13.12 -0.65 1.90
CA VAL A 150 12.89 -0.07 0.58
C VAL A 150 14.06 -0.41 -0.32
N ILE A 151 13.80 -0.90 -1.53
CA ILE A 151 14.84 -1.12 -2.53
C ILE A 151 14.56 -0.29 -3.77
N ASN A 152 15.47 0.61 -4.12
CA ASN A 152 15.49 1.24 -5.43
C ASN A 152 16.17 0.28 -6.40
N TYR A 153 15.40 -0.54 -7.12
CA TYR A 153 15.91 -1.42 -8.18
C TYR A 153 16.43 -0.61 -9.36
N ASP A 154 15.78 0.50 -9.67
CA ASP A 154 16.27 1.54 -10.54
C ASP A 154 16.50 2.84 -9.76
N VAL A 155 17.64 3.48 -9.98
CA VAL A 155 17.91 4.82 -9.44
C VAL A 155 16.86 5.79 -9.98
N PRO A 156 16.17 6.55 -9.14
CA PRO A 156 15.22 7.55 -9.60
C PRO A 156 15.96 8.65 -10.37
N ARG A 157 15.36 9.14 -11.46
CA ARG A 157 15.94 10.23 -12.26
C ARG A 157 15.79 11.60 -11.61
N ASP A 158 14.90 11.70 -10.63
CA ASP A 158 14.60 12.89 -9.87
C ASP A 158 14.96 12.66 -8.40
N LYS A 159 15.75 13.54 -7.84
CA LYS A 159 16.22 13.51 -6.45
C LYS A 159 15.07 13.58 -5.43
N GLU A 160 14.00 14.31 -5.73
CA GLU A 160 12.81 14.37 -4.86
C GLU A 160 12.10 13.02 -4.79
N ASN A 161 12.06 12.28 -5.91
CA ASN A 161 11.51 10.93 -5.92
C ASN A 161 12.33 9.97 -5.05
N TYR A 162 13.66 10.16 -4.95
CA TYR A 162 14.48 9.39 -4.03
C TYR A 162 13.99 9.52 -2.59
N ILE A 163 13.81 10.75 -2.13
CA ILE A 163 13.30 11.03 -0.77
C ILE A 163 11.91 10.44 -0.57
N HIS A 164 11.01 10.59 -1.53
CA HIS A 164 9.65 10.03 -1.45
C HIS A 164 9.65 8.50 -1.39
N ARG A 165 10.62 7.83 -2.04
CA ARG A 165 10.76 6.38 -1.98
C ARG A 165 11.27 5.93 -0.63
N ILE A 166 12.40 6.47 -0.16
CA ILE A 166 12.98 6.08 1.11
C ILE A 166 12.07 6.47 2.30
N GLY A 167 11.32 7.57 2.19
CA GLY A 167 10.33 7.99 3.18
C GLY A 167 9.13 7.03 3.34
N ARG A 168 9.12 5.85 2.70
CA ARG A 168 8.18 4.77 3.00
C ARG A 168 8.63 3.92 4.18
N THR A 169 9.86 4.10 4.64
CA THR A 169 10.43 3.45 5.83
C THR A 169 10.86 4.47 6.87
N GLY A 170 11.23 4.03 8.06
CA GLY A 170 11.80 4.89 9.11
C GLY A 170 10.81 5.87 9.73
N ARG A 171 9.53 5.52 9.87
CA ARG A 171 8.52 6.36 10.53
C ARG A 171 8.20 5.86 11.94
N LYS A 172 7.64 6.75 12.78
CA LYS A 172 7.10 6.41 14.11
C LYS A 172 8.10 5.69 15.01
N ASP A 173 9.26 6.29 15.25
CA ASP A 173 10.30 5.77 16.14
C ASP A 173 10.91 4.42 15.74
N SER A 174 10.67 3.95 14.51
CA SER A 174 11.28 2.74 13.96
C SER A 174 12.42 3.07 13.00
N TYR A 175 13.54 2.33 13.13
CA TYR A 175 14.62 2.41 12.15
C TYR A 175 14.19 1.75 10.84
N GLY A 176 14.31 2.48 9.75
CA GLY A 176 14.08 1.98 8.41
C GLY A 176 15.36 1.69 7.67
N LYS A 177 15.29 0.92 6.59
CA LYS A 177 16.43 0.66 5.72
C LYS A 177 16.07 0.91 4.25
N ALA A 178 16.98 1.56 3.53
CA ALA A 178 16.85 1.80 2.10
C ALA A 178 18.13 1.35 1.39
N ILE A 179 17.98 0.59 0.30
CA ILE A 179 19.11 0.11 -0.50
C ILE A 179 18.88 0.48 -1.96
N THR A 180 19.87 1.12 -2.59
CA THR A 180 19.82 1.53 -3.99
C THR A 180 20.78 0.71 -4.82
N ILE A 181 20.27 -0.02 -5.83
CA ILE A 181 21.08 -0.76 -6.79
C ILE A 181 21.36 0.17 -7.99
N PHE A 182 22.62 0.44 -8.26
CA PHE A 182 23.02 1.34 -9.33
C PHE A 182 24.04 0.71 -10.28
N THR A 183 24.09 1.20 -11.51
CA THR A 183 25.07 0.81 -12.54
C THR A 183 25.91 2.01 -12.93
N ASP A 184 26.98 1.82 -13.71
CA ASP A 184 27.80 2.94 -14.22
C ASP A 184 26.97 4.01 -14.98
N LYS A 185 25.85 3.61 -15.58
CA LYS A 185 24.92 4.53 -16.26
C LYS A 185 24.15 5.43 -15.29
N ASP A 186 24.09 5.05 -14.04
CA ASP A 186 23.31 5.74 -13.00
C ASP A 186 24.17 6.72 -12.19
N ASP A 187 25.50 6.74 -12.39
CA ASP A 187 26.45 7.56 -11.61
C ASP A 187 26.04 9.03 -11.55
N LYS A 188 25.59 9.59 -12.67
CA LYS A 188 25.09 10.97 -12.71
C LYS A 188 23.95 11.21 -11.73
N TYR A 189 22.96 10.31 -11.69
CA TYR A 189 21.78 10.44 -10.82
C TYR A 189 22.15 10.22 -9.36
N ILE A 190 23.05 9.29 -9.07
CA ILE A 190 23.56 9.08 -7.71
C ILE A 190 24.26 10.35 -7.21
N ASN A 191 25.13 10.95 -8.01
CA ASN A 191 25.82 12.19 -7.65
C ASN A 191 24.85 13.35 -7.43
N GLU A 192 23.81 13.48 -8.24
CA GLU A 192 22.76 14.50 -8.09
C GLU A 192 21.95 14.28 -6.79
N ILE A 193 21.66 13.02 -6.44
CA ILE A 193 20.97 12.65 -5.20
C ILE A 193 21.86 12.98 -4.00
N GLU A 194 23.13 12.57 -4.00
CA GLU A 194 24.06 12.81 -2.89
C GLU A 194 24.35 14.31 -2.70
N ALA A 195 24.48 15.05 -3.78
CA ALA A 195 24.58 16.51 -3.72
C ALA A 195 23.33 17.17 -3.10
N TYR A 196 22.16 16.62 -3.37
CA TYR A 196 20.89 17.08 -2.79
C TYR A 196 20.73 16.72 -1.33
N LEU A 197 21.19 15.52 -0.94
CA LEU A 197 21.20 15.04 0.46
C LEU A 197 22.25 15.80 1.31
N GLY A 198 23.33 16.27 0.70
CA GLY A 198 24.47 16.87 1.41
C GLY A 198 25.44 15.86 2.03
N TYR A 199 25.28 14.57 1.72
CA TYR A 199 26.16 13.49 2.16
C TYR A 199 26.22 12.35 1.12
N GLU A 200 27.29 11.55 1.18
CA GLU A 200 27.44 10.36 0.36
C GLU A 200 26.69 9.16 0.96
N ILE A 201 25.93 8.42 0.12
CA ILE A 201 25.25 7.21 0.52
C ILE A 201 26.30 6.11 0.69
N LYS A 202 26.31 5.44 1.85
CA LYS A 202 27.28 4.40 2.16
C LYS A 202 27.22 3.25 1.15
N VAL A 203 28.36 2.90 0.58
CA VAL A 203 28.45 1.70 -0.28
C VAL A 203 28.30 0.46 0.60
N LEU A 204 27.38 -0.41 0.22
CA LEU A 204 27.23 -1.72 0.87
C LEU A 204 28.44 -2.58 0.49
N GLU A 205 29.18 -3.03 1.48
CA GLU A 205 30.29 -3.96 1.28
C GLU A 205 29.78 -5.29 0.70
N GLU A 206 30.70 -6.11 0.15
CA GLU A 206 30.35 -7.37 -0.53
C GLU A 206 29.36 -8.22 0.27
N LEU A 207 28.32 -8.68 -0.42
CA LEU A 207 27.31 -9.58 0.13
C LEU A 207 27.97 -10.94 0.43
N LYS A 208 28.22 -11.25 1.71
CA LYS A 208 28.88 -12.49 2.12
C LYS A 208 28.00 -13.70 1.76
N ILE A 209 28.58 -14.65 1.04
CA ILE A 209 27.88 -15.86 0.54
C ILE A 209 27.21 -16.64 1.68
N ASP A 210 27.88 -16.76 2.83
CA ASP A 210 27.35 -17.49 3.98
C ASP A 210 26.10 -16.81 4.57
N ASP A 211 26.07 -15.48 4.61
CA ASP A 211 24.92 -14.72 5.12
C ASP A 211 23.75 -14.82 4.16
N ILE A 212 24.00 -14.81 2.86
CA ILE A 212 22.96 -15.03 1.83
C ILE A 212 22.38 -16.45 1.97
N ALA A 213 23.21 -17.48 2.12
CA ALA A 213 22.74 -18.87 2.25
C ALA A 213 21.88 -19.07 3.50
N LYS A 214 22.35 -18.57 4.66
CA LYS A 214 21.59 -18.59 5.92
C LYS A 214 20.29 -17.80 5.82
N GLY A 215 20.35 -16.62 5.21
CA GLY A 215 19.20 -15.75 5.00
C GLY A 215 18.15 -16.38 4.08
N LYS A 216 18.58 -17.05 3.00
CA LYS A 216 17.69 -17.77 2.09
C LYS A 216 16.86 -18.83 2.82
N ILE A 217 17.48 -19.65 3.67
CA ILE A 217 16.79 -20.67 4.45
C ILE A 217 15.73 -20.02 5.37
N LYS A 218 16.10 -18.94 6.07
CA LYS A 218 15.17 -18.20 6.94
C LYS A 218 13.99 -17.61 6.16
N PHE A 219 14.27 -17.00 5.00
CA PHE A 219 13.27 -16.38 4.14
C PHE A 219 12.28 -17.41 3.58
N GLU A 220 12.79 -18.55 3.08
CA GLU A 220 11.95 -19.64 2.57
C GLU A 220 11.06 -20.25 3.67
N LYS A 221 11.59 -20.42 4.89
CA LYS A 221 10.79 -20.89 6.03
C LYS A 221 9.64 -19.92 6.33
N LYS A 222 9.94 -18.63 6.42
CA LYS A 222 8.94 -17.57 6.66
C LYS A 222 7.88 -17.51 5.55
N SER A 223 8.29 -17.62 4.29
CA SER A 223 7.36 -17.66 3.15
C SER A 223 6.42 -18.86 3.21
N LYS A 224 6.92 -20.04 3.59
CA LYS A 224 6.10 -21.25 3.80
C LYS A 224 5.09 -21.07 4.94
N GLU A 225 5.47 -20.42 6.03
CA GLU A 225 4.58 -20.11 7.14
C GLU A 225 3.45 -19.14 6.72
N VAL A 226 3.78 -18.10 5.95
CA VAL A 226 2.77 -17.18 5.39
C VAL A 226 1.80 -17.92 4.47
N LEU A 227 2.30 -18.82 3.61
CA LEU A 227 1.46 -19.64 2.74
C LEU A 227 0.58 -20.61 3.51
N LYS A 228 1.09 -21.24 4.58
CA LYS A 228 0.33 -22.13 5.46
C LYS A 228 -0.80 -21.37 6.17
N ASN A 229 -0.49 -20.19 6.70
CA ASN A 229 -1.48 -19.32 7.33
C ASN A 229 -2.54 -18.82 6.32
N ARG A 230 -2.15 -18.56 5.07
CA ARG A 230 -3.10 -18.27 3.98
C ARG A 230 -4.04 -19.45 3.72
N LYS A 231 -3.51 -20.67 3.60
CA LYS A 231 -4.34 -21.87 3.39
C LYS A 231 -5.31 -22.08 4.55
N ASN A 232 -4.87 -21.95 5.78
CA ASN A 232 -5.73 -22.07 6.95
C ASN A 232 -6.82 -20.98 6.96
N LYS A 233 -6.45 -19.71 6.71
CA LYS A 233 -7.43 -18.61 6.58
C LYS A 233 -8.37 -18.79 5.39
N ILE A 234 -7.93 -19.40 4.27
CA ILE A 234 -8.79 -19.71 3.12
C ILE A 234 -9.75 -20.85 3.47
N ILE A 235 -9.30 -21.85 4.22
CA ILE A 235 -10.17 -22.94 4.71
C ILE A 235 -11.20 -22.37 5.68
N GLU A 236 -10.80 -21.49 6.62
CA GLU A 236 -11.73 -20.76 7.49
C GLU A 236 -12.63 -19.79 6.73
N LYS A 237 -12.12 -19.12 5.65
CA LYS A 237 -12.91 -18.24 4.78
C LYS A 237 -13.85 -18.97 3.85
N ASN A 238 -13.52 -20.18 3.40
CA ASN A 238 -14.44 -21.03 2.62
C ASN A 238 -15.63 -21.52 3.48
N ILE A 239 -15.55 -21.38 4.81
CA ILE A 239 -16.66 -21.59 5.72
C ILE A 239 -17.54 -20.33 5.84
N HIS A 240 -16.95 -19.13 5.68
CA HIS A 240 -17.69 -17.85 5.77
C HIS A 240 -17.16 -16.83 4.74
N SER A 241 -17.95 -16.50 3.73
CA SER A 241 -17.62 -15.39 2.82
C SER A 241 -17.81 -14.02 3.51
N GLU A 242 -16.88 -13.07 3.28
CA GLU A 242 -16.96 -11.71 3.85
C GLU A 242 -18.28 -11.02 3.46
N VAL A 243 -18.75 -11.29 2.27
CA VAL A 243 -20.03 -10.83 1.74
C VAL A 243 -20.81 -12.03 1.24
N THR A 244 -22.02 -12.23 1.75
CA THR A 244 -22.92 -13.27 1.27
C THR A 244 -24.15 -12.63 0.64
N LYS A 245 -24.34 -12.82 -0.66
CA LYS A 245 -25.54 -12.37 -1.35
C LYS A 245 -26.69 -13.33 -1.06
N ILE A 246 -27.75 -12.79 -0.48
CA ILE A 246 -28.95 -13.55 -0.13
C ILE A 246 -30.07 -13.21 -1.10
N TYR A 247 -30.63 -14.23 -1.72
CA TYR A 247 -31.85 -14.15 -2.52
C TYR A 247 -33.09 -14.23 -1.63
N ILE A 248 -34.07 -13.37 -1.93
CA ILE A 248 -35.38 -13.26 -1.28
C ILE A 248 -36.46 -13.46 -2.32
N ASN A 249 -37.38 -14.39 -2.12
CA ASN A 249 -38.47 -14.69 -3.07
C ASN A 249 -39.63 -13.66 -3.03
N ALA A 250 -39.30 -12.38 -2.86
CA ALA A 250 -40.23 -11.28 -2.83
C ALA A 250 -39.62 -10.02 -3.42
N GLY A 251 -40.38 -9.29 -4.21
CA GLY A 251 -39.94 -8.07 -4.88
C GLY A 251 -41.07 -7.01 -4.97
N LYS A 252 -40.97 -6.10 -5.96
CA LYS A 252 -41.90 -4.99 -6.17
C LYS A 252 -43.36 -5.46 -6.33
N LYS A 253 -43.60 -6.58 -7.00
CA LYS A 253 -44.96 -7.13 -7.14
C LYS A 253 -45.61 -7.51 -5.80
N LYS A 254 -44.77 -7.87 -4.80
CA LYS A 254 -45.26 -8.09 -3.42
C LYS A 254 -45.21 -6.80 -2.57
N LYS A 255 -44.99 -5.62 -3.19
CA LYS A 255 -44.89 -4.29 -2.55
C LYS A 255 -43.75 -4.24 -1.52
N ILE A 256 -42.65 -4.97 -1.77
CA ILE A 256 -41.44 -4.90 -0.96
C ILE A 256 -40.56 -3.77 -1.47
N ARG A 257 -39.99 -2.99 -0.55
CA ARG A 257 -39.08 -1.87 -0.81
C ARG A 257 -37.75 -2.14 -0.09
N VAL A 258 -36.69 -1.45 -0.46
CA VAL A 258 -35.37 -1.53 0.18
C VAL A 258 -35.47 -1.38 1.70
N ILE A 259 -36.18 -0.36 2.17
CA ILE A 259 -36.32 -0.09 3.62
C ILE A 259 -37.03 -1.23 4.38
N ASP A 260 -37.96 -1.95 3.72
CA ASP A 260 -38.68 -3.07 4.34
C ASP A 260 -37.73 -4.28 4.54
N ILE A 261 -36.76 -4.46 3.61
CA ILE A 261 -35.73 -5.50 3.73
C ILE A 261 -34.72 -5.11 4.81
N VAL A 262 -34.17 -3.88 4.75
CA VAL A 262 -33.22 -3.41 5.74
C VAL A 262 -33.81 -3.55 7.16
N GLY A 263 -35.04 -3.08 7.37
CA GLY A 263 -35.70 -3.16 8.68
C GLY A 263 -35.95 -4.61 9.15
N ALA A 264 -36.26 -5.53 8.22
CA ALA A 264 -36.46 -6.92 8.58
C ALA A 264 -35.15 -7.63 8.96
N PHE A 265 -34.06 -7.34 8.25
CA PHE A 265 -32.76 -7.95 8.53
C PHE A 265 -32.09 -7.36 9.77
N SER A 266 -32.17 -6.05 10.01
CA SER A 266 -31.62 -5.41 11.21
C SER A 266 -32.29 -5.81 12.51
N ASN A 267 -33.54 -6.34 12.42
CA ASN A 267 -34.24 -6.88 13.58
C ASN A 267 -33.89 -8.37 13.86
N LEU A 268 -33.06 -9.01 13.03
CA LEU A 268 -32.62 -10.37 13.29
C LEU A 268 -31.51 -10.39 14.35
N PRO A 269 -31.57 -11.27 15.36
CA PRO A 269 -30.53 -11.40 16.36
C PRO A 269 -29.14 -11.64 15.74
N GLY A 270 -28.19 -10.78 16.07
CA GLY A 270 -26.81 -10.86 15.58
C GLY A 270 -26.52 -10.06 14.30
N ILE A 271 -27.51 -9.39 13.70
CA ILE A 271 -27.34 -8.52 12.53
C ILE A 271 -27.56 -7.07 12.93
N ASN A 272 -26.61 -6.21 12.61
CA ASN A 272 -26.68 -4.77 12.80
C ASN A 272 -26.86 -4.08 11.43
N ASN A 273 -27.22 -2.80 11.42
CA ASN A 273 -27.34 -2.02 10.18
C ASN A 273 -26.04 -2.01 9.36
N GLU A 274 -24.87 -2.03 10.01
CA GLU A 274 -23.54 -2.07 9.39
C GLU A 274 -23.22 -3.40 8.70
N ASP A 275 -23.96 -4.45 9.02
CA ASP A 275 -23.81 -5.77 8.39
C ASP A 275 -24.64 -5.91 7.11
N ILE A 276 -25.48 -4.93 6.80
CA ILE A 276 -26.35 -4.93 5.61
C ILE A 276 -25.69 -4.08 4.54
N GLY A 277 -25.28 -4.71 3.46
CA GLY A 277 -24.67 -4.07 2.29
C GLY A 277 -25.70 -3.63 1.25
N VAL A 278 -25.41 -3.90 -0.02
CA VAL A 278 -26.27 -3.51 -1.15
C VAL A 278 -27.58 -4.28 -1.11
N VAL A 279 -28.70 -3.57 -1.25
CA VAL A 279 -30.03 -4.15 -1.37
C VAL A 279 -30.61 -3.81 -2.73
N GLU A 280 -30.91 -4.84 -3.52
CA GLU A 280 -31.51 -4.73 -4.85
C GLU A 280 -32.92 -5.34 -4.84
N VAL A 281 -33.93 -4.56 -5.28
CA VAL A 281 -35.33 -5.01 -5.35
C VAL A 281 -35.78 -5.07 -6.78
N GLN A 282 -35.97 -6.29 -7.29
CA GLN A 282 -36.50 -6.58 -8.60
C GLN A 282 -38.01 -6.83 -8.54
N ASP A 283 -38.65 -7.13 -9.66
CA ASP A 283 -40.12 -7.29 -9.72
C ASP A 283 -40.62 -8.48 -8.89
N LEU A 284 -39.96 -9.63 -8.99
CA LEU A 284 -40.39 -10.88 -8.36
C LEU A 284 -39.56 -11.28 -7.15
N CYS A 285 -38.31 -10.84 -7.11
CA CYS A 285 -37.33 -11.20 -6.07
C CYS A 285 -36.55 -9.99 -5.61
N SER A 286 -35.75 -10.16 -4.57
CA SER A 286 -34.80 -9.18 -4.10
C SER A 286 -33.49 -9.84 -3.69
N TYR A 287 -32.44 -9.06 -3.62
CA TYR A 287 -31.14 -9.49 -3.16
C TYR A 287 -30.66 -8.56 -2.05
N VAL A 288 -29.98 -9.11 -1.08
CA VAL A 288 -29.31 -8.33 -0.02
C VAL A 288 -27.94 -8.93 0.25
N ASP A 289 -26.93 -8.07 0.28
CA ASP A 289 -25.59 -8.46 0.67
C ASP A 289 -25.46 -8.36 2.19
N ILE A 290 -25.09 -9.47 2.82
CA ILE A 290 -24.77 -9.50 4.26
C ILE A 290 -23.26 -9.57 4.41
N LEU A 291 -22.72 -8.60 5.15
CA LEU A 291 -21.30 -8.34 5.35
C LEU A 291 -20.79 -9.06 6.61
N ASN A 292 -19.47 -8.87 6.88
CA ASN A 292 -18.83 -9.27 8.13
C ASN A 292 -18.95 -10.77 8.45
N TYR A 293 -18.94 -11.62 7.40
CA TYR A 293 -19.02 -13.09 7.51
C TYR A 293 -20.31 -13.64 8.15
N LYS A 294 -21.33 -12.80 8.32
CA LYS A 294 -22.57 -13.18 9.00
C LYS A 294 -23.62 -13.85 8.07
N GLY A 295 -23.47 -13.71 6.77
CA GLY A 295 -24.50 -14.11 5.81
C GLY A 295 -24.73 -15.62 5.74
N GLU A 296 -23.69 -16.43 5.81
CA GLU A 296 -23.83 -17.90 5.75
C GLU A 296 -24.52 -18.48 6.98
N GLU A 297 -24.16 -17.98 8.14
CA GLU A 297 -24.81 -18.36 9.40
C GLU A 297 -26.27 -17.93 9.39
N LEU A 298 -26.54 -16.73 8.89
CA LEU A 298 -27.91 -16.21 8.78
C LEU A 298 -28.78 -17.12 7.89
N VAL A 299 -28.30 -17.50 6.70
CA VAL A 299 -29.07 -18.39 5.79
C VAL A 299 -29.24 -19.79 6.36
N LYS A 300 -28.27 -20.30 7.15
CA LYS A 300 -28.41 -21.58 7.84
C LYS A 300 -29.48 -21.50 8.92
N LYS A 301 -29.51 -20.42 9.67
CA LYS A 301 -30.41 -20.20 10.82
C LYS A 301 -31.83 -19.82 10.38
N TYR A 302 -31.94 -18.93 9.40
CA TYR A 302 -33.21 -18.40 8.91
C TYR A 302 -33.48 -18.82 7.46
N LYS A 303 -34.32 -19.83 7.28
CA LYS A 303 -34.79 -20.24 5.95
C LYS A 303 -35.92 -19.34 5.43
N GLU A 304 -36.66 -18.75 6.36
CA GLU A 304 -37.77 -17.86 6.10
C GLU A 304 -37.76 -16.72 7.15
N ILE A 305 -38.14 -15.51 6.71
CA ILE A 305 -38.33 -14.35 7.60
C ILE A 305 -39.63 -13.64 7.24
N SER A 306 -40.12 -12.83 8.17
CA SER A 306 -41.29 -11.97 7.91
C SER A 306 -40.83 -10.59 7.41
N ILE A 307 -41.23 -10.19 6.22
CA ILE A 307 -41.06 -8.84 5.71
C ILE A 307 -42.46 -8.25 5.45
N LYS A 308 -42.78 -7.17 6.15
CA LYS A 308 -44.12 -6.52 6.01
C LYS A 308 -45.28 -7.47 6.25
N LYS A 309 -45.20 -8.31 7.31
CA LYS A 309 -46.19 -9.37 7.62
C LYS A 309 -46.33 -10.46 6.57
N LYS A 310 -45.41 -10.57 5.62
CA LYS A 310 -45.36 -11.63 4.60
C LYS A 310 -44.17 -12.53 4.88
N ILE A 311 -44.42 -13.83 4.92
CA ILE A 311 -43.35 -14.83 5.03
C ILE A 311 -42.64 -14.93 3.70
N VAL A 312 -41.33 -14.75 3.67
CA VAL A 312 -40.46 -14.83 2.49
C VAL A 312 -39.33 -15.82 2.73
N LYS A 313 -39.01 -16.58 1.67
CA LYS A 313 -37.90 -17.56 1.73
C LYS A 313 -36.57 -16.91 1.43
N LEU A 314 -35.56 -17.31 2.17
CA LEU A 314 -34.17 -16.89 2.00
C LEU A 314 -33.34 -18.05 1.47
N ARG A 315 -32.40 -17.76 0.58
CA ARG A 315 -31.35 -18.69 0.16
C ARG A 315 -30.11 -17.94 -0.25
N LYS A 316 -28.95 -18.60 -0.15
CA LYS A 316 -27.73 -18.07 -0.72
C LYS A 316 -27.90 -17.97 -2.24
N ASP A 317 -27.48 -16.86 -2.85
CA ASP A 317 -27.44 -16.73 -4.29
C ASP A 317 -26.42 -17.72 -4.88
N ARG A 318 -26.76 -18.37 -6.01
CA ARG A 318 -25.91 -19.39 -6.64
C ARG A 318 -24.78 -18.80 -7.50
N GLN A 319 -24.78 -17.47 -7.69
CA GLN A 319 -23.80 -16.77 -8.53
C GLN A 319 -22.71 -16.03 -7.74
N SER A 320 -22.68 -16.19 -6.45
CA SER A 320 -21.66 -15.59 -5.56
C SER A 320 -20.67 -16.64 -5.06
#